data_96b716768355d00f96a7d604dc3f4dd8
#
_entry.id   96b716768355d00f96a7d604dc3f4dd8
#
_cell.length_a   1.000
_cell.length_b   1.000
_cell.length_c   1.000
_cell.angle_alpha   90.00
_cell.angle_beta   90.00
_cell.angle_gamma   90.00
#
_symmetry.space_group_name_H-M   'P 1'
#
loop_
_entity.id
_entity.type
_entity.pdbx_description
1 polymer ?
#
loop_
_entity_poly.entity_id
_entity_poly.type
_entity_poly.pdbx_seq_one_letter_code
_entity_poly.pdbx_strand_id
1 'polypeptide(L)'
;STLSSSSAASDVYKRQVLAHRITRELSACRRSGYIKDIFSDGKAQVTVEYEDGKPVRLESVVVSCQHGAEKNLKKLDAEIREKVLRSALRLLPPDEDTKILINPSGKFVCGGFDADTGLTGRKLMVDTYGSMVPHGGGAFSGKDCSKVDRSAAYMARYIAKNIVAAEFASKCQVSLAYAIGVAEPVMIEVDTFGTGKVCADDCLAAAIPLVFGVTPVQIMESLRLNRPIFRQTAVFGHFGRKEFPWERTDKVLVLQDAIL
;
A
#
# COMPACT_ATOMS: atom_id res chain seq x y z
N SER A 1 -12.17 -0.10 21.14
CA SER A 1 -10.72 0.03 20.91
C SER A 1 -10.44 0.00 19.42
N THR A 2 -9.57 0.86 18.96
CA THR A 2 -9.15 0.91 17.55
C THR A 2 -7.77 0.27 17.44
N LEU A 3 -7.66 -0.79 16.64
CA LEU A 3 -6.39 -1.41 16.31
C LEU A 3 -5.89 -0.86 14.97
N SER A 4 -4.67 -0.36 14.96
CA SER A 4 -3.96 0.01 13.74
C SER A 4 -2.70 -0.84 13.63
N SER A 5 -2.58 -1.59 12.55
CA SER A 5 -1.41 -2.42 12.30
C SER A 5 -0.76 -2.09 10.96
N SER A 6 0.56 -2.21 10.89
CA SER A 6 1.30 -1.97 9.66
C SER A 6 2.51 -2.89 9.55
N SER A 7 2.92 -3.22 8.35
CA SER A 7 4.07 -4.05 8.04
C SER A 7 5.03 -3.35 7.09
N ALA A 8 6.31 -3.57 7.27
CA ALA A 8 7.34 -3.06 6.38
C ALA A 8 8.28 -4.19 5.95
N ALA A 9 7.87 -4.98 4.98
CA ALA A 9 8.78 -5.84 4.25
C ALA A 9 8.85 -5.36 2.79
N SER A 10 10.04 -5.04 2.30
CA SER A 10 10.21 -4.42 0.98
C SER A 10 9.80 -5.35 -0.16
N ASP A 11 10.02 -6.65 -0.05
CA ASP A 11 9.79 -7.60 -1.13
C ASP A 11 8.43 -8.32 -1.07
N VAL A 12 7.89 -8.52 0.11
CA VAL A 12 6.55 -9.10 0.32
C VAL A 12 5.44 -8.25 -0.32
N TYR A 13 5.72 -6.99 -0.55
CA TYR A 13 4.83 -5.96 -1.05
C TYR A 13 4.74 -5.86 -2.58
N LYS A 14 5.61 -6.57 -3.32
CA LYS A 14 5.73 -6.38 -4.77
C LYS A 14 4.41 -6.50 -5.53
N ARG A 15 3.57 -7.47 -5.22
CA ARG A 15 2.28 -7.64 -5.92
C ARG A 15 1.37 -6.42 -5.81
N GLN A 16 1.27 -5.79 -4.62
CA GLN A 16 0.45 -4.60 -4.40
C GLN A 16 1.03 -3.38 -5.12
N VAL A 17 2.35 -3.22 -5.05
CA VAL A 17 3.07 -2.15 -5.77
C VAL A 17 2.89 -2.29 -7.28
N LEU A 18 2.96 -3.50 -7.82
CA LEU A 18 2.77 -3.76 -9.24
C LEU A 18 1.33 -3.45 -9.68
N ALA A 19 0.32 -3.88 -8.91
CA ALA A 19 -1.08 -3.58 -9.19
C ALA A 19 -1.35 -2.06 -9.18
N HIS A 20 -0.80 -1.34 -8.19
CA HIS A 20 -0.91 0.12 -8.12
C HIS A 20 -0.15 0.83 -9.27
N ARG A 21 1.00 0.30 -9.70
CA ARG A 21 1.71 0.84 -10.86
C ARG A 21 0.90 0.68 -12.14
N ILE A 22 0.30 -0.50 -12.36
CA ILE A 22 -0.54 -0.74 -13.54
C ILE A 22 -1.68 0.28 -13.58
N THR A 23 -2.43 0.45 -12.49
CA THR A 23 -3.55 1.39 -12.45
C THR A 23 -3.12 2.85 -12.60
N ARG A 24 -1.94 3.20 -12.07
CA ARG A 24 -1.34 4.54 -12.22
C ARG A 24 -0.94 4.83 -13.66
N GLU A 25 -0.22 3.89 -14.32
CA GLU A 25 0.17 4.01 -15.73
C GLU A 25 -1.06 4.07 -16.65
N LEU A 26 -2.06 3.22 -16.39
CA LEU A 26 -3.31 3.25 -17.13
C LEU A 26 -4.00 4.63 -17.02
N SER A 27 -4.06 5.18 -15.81
CA SER A 27 -4.60 6.52 -15.57
C SER A 27 -3.77 7.63 -16.24
N ALA A 28 -2.45 7.49 -16.27
CA ALA A 28 -1.56 8.42 -16.96
C ALA A 28 -1.78 8.38 -18.49
N CYS A 29 -1.84 7.18 -19.08
CA CYS A 29 -2.12 6.99 -20.50
C CYS A 29 -3.48 7.58 -20.90
N ARG A 30 -4.51 7.45 -20.05
CA ARG A 30 -5.82 8.06 -20.27
C ARG A 30 -5.75 9.59 -20.26
N ARG A 31 -5.14 10.17 -19.23
CA ARG A 31 -5.07 11.63 -19.06
C ARG A 31 -4.24 12.33 -20.13
N SER A 32 -3.18 11.68 -20.60
CA SER A 32 -2.34 12.21 -21.68
C SER A 32 -2.91 11.97 -23.07
N GLY A 33 -3.98 11.16 -23.21
CA GLY A 33 -4.49 10.74 -24.51
C GLY A 33 -3.56 9.75 -25.25
N TYR A 34 -2.55 9.18 -24.55
CA TYR A 34 -1.63 8.23 -25.15
C TYR A 34 -2.31 6.91 -25.54
N ILE A 35 -3.36 6.52 -24.80
CA ILE A 35 -4.34 5.53 -25.23
C ILE A 35 -5.68 6.25 -25.35
N LYS A 36 -6.24 6.31 -26.57
CA LYS A 36 -7.51 6.96 -26.85
C LYS A 36 -8.70 6.06 -26.52
N ASP A 37 -9.84 6.65 -26.26
CA ASP A 37 -11.12 5.97 -26.01
C ASP A 37 -11.06 4.99 -24.83
N ILE A 38 -10.34 5.33 -23.77
CA ILE A 38 -10.39 4.67 -22.47
C ILE A 38 -10.91 5.65 -21.41
N PHE A 39 -11.66 5.12 -20.44
CA PHE A 39 -12.33 5.91 -19.41
C PHE A 39 -11.75 5.65 -18.02
N SER A 40 -12.40 6.21 -16.99
CA SER A 40 -11.81 6.28 -15.65
C SER A 40 -11.91 4.98 -14.84
N ASP A 41 -12.84 4.09 -15.18
CA ASP A 41 -13.03 2.86 -14.44
C ASP A 41 -12.03 1.78 -14.93
N GLY A 42 -11.43 1.11 -13.98
CA GLY A 42 -10.44 0.07 -14.27
C GLY A 42 -9.98 -0.65 -13.04
N LYS A 43 -9.50 -1.87 -13.24
CA LYS A 43 -8.98 -2.75 -12.19
C LYS A 43 -7.69 -3.39 -12.66
N ALA A 44 -6.79 -3.64 -11.70
CA ALA A 44 -5.61 -4.46 -11.93
C ALA A 44 -5.50 -5.51 -10.82
N GLN A 45 -5.24 -6.74 -11.20
CA GLN A 45 -4.90 -7.83 -10.30
C GLN A 45 -3.54 -8.39 -10.72
N VAL A 46 -2.70 -8.68 -9.73
CA VAL A 46 -1.38 -9.27 -9.96
C VAL A 46 -1.22 -10.46 -9.03
N THR A 47 -0.90 -11.61 -9.58
CA THR A 47 -0.54 -12.81 -8.83
C THR A 47 0.95 -13.02 -8.98
N VAL A 48 1.65 -13.14 -7.85
CA VAL A 48 3.10 -13.33 -7.77
C VAL A 48 3.37 -14.63 -7.05
N GLU A 49 4.26 -15.41 -7.59
CA GLU A 49 4.80 -16.61 -6.95
C GLU A 49 5.93 -16.22 -6.00
N TYR A 50 5.93 -16.83 -4.81
CA TYR A 50 6.91 -16.59 -3.77
C TYR A 50 7.58 -17.89 -3.37
N GLU A 51 8.91 -17.87 -3.28
CA GLU A 51 9.73 -18.93 -2.68
C GLU A 51 10.46 -18.35 -1.47
N ASP A 52 10.39 -19.02 -0.33
CA ASP A 52 10.98 -18.54 0.95
C ASP A 52 10.65 -17.09 1.30
N GLY A 53 9.42 -16.68 0.96
CA GLY A 53 8.96 -15.31 1.19
C GLY A 53 9.50 -14.26 0.22
N LYS A 54 10.27 -14.66 -0.81
CA LYS A 54 10.77 -13.77 -1.87
C LYS A 54 9.94 -13.93 -3.14
N PRO A 55 9.60 -12.83 -3.82
CA PRO A 55 8.87 -12.89 -5.08
C PRO A 55 9.82 -13.37 -6.19
N VAL A 56 9.45 -14.47 -6.85
CA VAL A 56 10.29 -15.11 -7.90
C VAL A 56 9.78 -14.84 -9.31
N ARG A 57 8.47 -14.91 -9.54
CA ARG A 57 7.89 -14.66 -10.87
C ARG A 57 6.46 -14.13 -10.82
N LEU A 58 6.01 -13.59 -11.94
CA LEU A 58 4.61 -13.26 -12.17
C LEU A 58 3.85 -14.49 -12.66
N GLU A 59 2.87 -14.93 -11.91
CA GLU A 59 1.94 -15.99 -12.34
C GLU A 59 0.87 -15.44 -13.28
N SER A 60 0.21 -14.34 -12.87
CA SER A 60 -0.81 -13.73 -13.72
C SER A 60 -0.98 -12.24 -13.50
N VAL A 61 -1.40 -11.55 -14.56
CA VAL A 61 -1.79 -10.15 -14.55
C VAL A 61 -3.14 -10.01 -15.24
N VAL A 62 -4.12 -9.46 -14.54
CA VAL A 62 -5.44 -9.16 -15.10
C VAL A 62 -5.65 -7.64 -15.09
N VAL A 63 -6.02 -7.07 -16.22
CA VAL A 63 -6.35 -5.64 -16.33
C VAL A 63 -7.74 -5.51 -16.95
N SER A 64 -8.63 -4.83 -16.26
CA SER A 64 -9.91 -4.39 -16.80
C SER A 64 -9.85 -2.87 -16.99
N CYS A 65 -10.23 -2.41 -18.19
CA CYS A 65 -10.20 -1.00 -18.56
C CYS A 65 -11.49 -0.63 -19.28
N GLN A 66 -12.20 0.34 -18.73
CA GLN A 66 -13.39 0.90 -19.38
C GLN A 66 -13.00 1.61 -20.67
N HIS A 67 -13.79 1.42 -21.72
CA HIS A 67 -13.50 1.96 -23.06
C HIS A 67 -14.77 2.33 -23.82
N GLY A 68 -14.62 3.11 -24.90
CA GLY A 68 -15.72 3.46 -25.81
C GLY A 68 -16.30 2.24 -26.51
N ALA A 69 -17.57 2.32 -26.89
CA ALA A 69 -18.33 1.21 -27.53
C ALA A 69 -17.66 0.69 -28.78
N GLU A 70 -17.05 1.58 -29.57
CA GLU A 70 -16.41 1.28 -30.85
C GLU A 70 -14.94 0.92 -30.74
N LYS A 71 -14.39 0.86 -29.50
CA LYS A 71 -12.97 0.51 -29.28
C LYS A 71 -12.70 -0.93 -29.69
N ASN A 72 -11.74 -1.11 -30.56
CA ASN A 72 -11.26 -2.44 -30.95
C ASN A 72 -10.50 -3.10 -29.79
N LEU A 73 -10.99 -4.24 -29.28
CA LEU A 73 -10.42 -4.92 -28.11
C LEU A 73 -9.02 -5.49 -28.36
N LYS A 74 -8.73 -6.00 -29.57
CA LYS A 74 -7.39 -6.49 -29.93
C LYS A 74 -6.37 -5.35 -29.92
N LYS A 75 -6.76 -4.17 -30.43
CA LYS A 75 -5.93 -2.97 -30.39
C LYS A 75 -5.74 -2.49 -28.95
N LEU A 76 -6.78 -2.49 -28.14
CA LEU A 76 -6.71 -2.13 -26.71
C LEU A 76 -5.77 -3.07 -25.95
N ASP A 77 -5.86 -4.38 -26.18
CA ASP A 77 -4.94 -5.37 -25.59
C ASP A 77 -3.49 -5.04 -25.92
N ALA A 78 -3.15 -4.84 -27.18
CA ALA A 78 -1.80 -4.50 -27.62
C ALA A 78 -1.32 -3.17 -27.00
N GLU A 79 -2.17 -2.14 -26.97
CA GLU A 79 -1.84 -0.84 -26.40
C GLU A 79 -1.57 -0.94 -24.89
N ILE A 80 -2.35 -1.70 -24.14
CA ILE A 80 -2.15 -1.88 -22.69
C ILE A 80 -0.85 -2.66 -22.42
N ARG A 81 -0.58 -3.73 -23.15
CA ARG A 81 0.67 -4.49 -23.01
C ARG A 81 1.88 -3.60 -23.21
N GLU A 82 1.92 -2.86 -24.31
CA GLU A 82 3.08 -2.04 -24.68
C GLU A 82 3.22 -0.79 -23.80
N LYS A 83 2.12 -0.03 -23.63
CA LYS A 83 2.17 1.32 -23.07
C LYS A 83 2.00 1.35 -21.54
N VAL A 84 1.40 0.31 -20.96
CA VAL A 84 1.13 0.23 -19.53
C VAL A 84 1.96 -0.85 -18.85
N LEU A 85 1.83 -2.11 -19.27
CA LEU A 85 2.45 -3.22 -18.56
C LEU A 85 3.97 -3.21 -18.68
N ARG A 86 4.53 -2.86 -19.83
CA ARG A 86 5.98 -2.77 -20.02
C ARG A 86 6.66 -1.83 -19.04
N SER A 87 6.05 -0.71 -18.70
CA SER A 87 6.55 0.24 -17.70
C SER A 87 6.27 -0.22 -16.28
N ALA A 88 5.02 -0.64 -16.01
CA ALA A 88 4.56 -0.95 -14.67
C ALA A 88 5.25 -2.18 -14.06
N LEU A 89 5.58 -3.18 -14.89
CA LEU A 89 6.12 -4.48 -14.47
C LEU A 89 7.65 -4.58 -14.45
N ARG A 90 8.37 -3.46 -14.58
CA ARG A 90 9.85 -3.45 -14.59
C ARG A 90 10.49 -4.09 -13.35
N LEU A 91 9.83 -4.09 -12.20
CA LEU A 91 10.36 -4.67 -10.96
C LEU A 91 10.32 -6.20 -10.94
N LEU A 92 9.41 -6.78 -11.69
CA LEU A 92 9.25 -8.21 -11.88
C LEU A 92 8.65 -8.39 -13.28
N PRO A 93 9.48 -8.52 -14.33
CA PRO A 93 9.01 -8.67 -15.69
C PRO A 93 8.23 -9.97 -15.88
N PRO A 94 7.23 -10.00 -16.78
CA PRO A 94 6.57 -11.26 -17.16
C PRO A 94 7.55 -12.17 -17.92
N ASP A 95 7.41 -13.46 -17.72
CA ASP A 95 8.05 -14.53 -18.46
C ASP A 95 7.10 -15.17 -19.50
N GLU A 96 7.52 -16.24 -20.15
CA GLU A 96 6.76 -16.94 -21.17
C GLU A 96 5.50 -17.62 -20.61
N ASP A 97 5.52 -18.02 -19.32
CA ASP A 97 4.43 -18.69 -18.62
C ASP A 97 3.45 -17.71 -17.96
N THR A 98 3.78 -16.43 -17.90
CA THR A 98 2.93 -15.40 -17.27
C THR A 98 1.63 -15.20 -18.03
N LYS A 99 0.49 -15.46 -17.38
CA LYS A 99 -0.84 -15.23 -17.96
C LYS A 99 -1.23 -13.75 -17.91
N ILE A 100 -1.29 -13.09 -19.05
CA ILE A 100 -1.73 -11.69 -19.15
C ILE A 100 -3.10 -11.62 -19.80
N LEU A 101 -4.12 -11.20 -19.03
CA LEU A 101 -5.52 -11.11 -19.43
C LEU A 101 -5.96 -9.63 -19.40
N ILE A 102 -6.42 -9.14 -20.55
CA ILE A 102 -6.92 -7.77 -20.68
C ILE A 102 -8.37 -7.81 -21.12
N ASN A 103 -9.25 -7.19 -20.31
CA ASN A 103 -10.70 -7.25 -20.46
C ASN A 103 -11.19 -8.69 -20.73
N PRO A 104 -10.88 -9.69 -19.89
CA PRO A 104 -11.19 -11.09 -20.16
C PRO A 104 -12.69 -11.37 -20.27
N SER A 105 -13.55 -10.53 -19.71
CA SER A 105 -15.01 -10.61 -19.84
C SER A 105 -15.56 -9.96 -21.11
N GLY A 106 -14.70 -9.44 -21.98
CA GLY A 106 -15.09 -8.78 -23.21
C GLY A 106 -15.24 -7.25 -23.08
N LYS A 107 -16.26 -6.67 -23.74
CA LYS A 107 -16.49 -5.21 -23.74
C LYS A 107 -16.79 -4.70 -22.33
N PHE A 108 -16.12 -3.61 -21.95
CA PHE A 108 -16.34 -2.88 -20.71
C PHE A 108 -16.69 -1.42 -21.04
N VAL A 109 -17.91 -1.18 -21.47
CA VAL A 109 -18.40 0.14 -21.92
C VAL A 109 -19.06 0.89 -20.77
N CYS A 110 -19.98 0.24 -20.05
CA CYS A 110 -20.62 0.83 -18.87
C CYS A 110 -19.71 0.68 -17.66
N GLY A 111 -19.38 1.78 -16.98
CA GLY A 111 -18.49 1.81 -15.84
C GLY A 111 -18.66 3.08 -15.00
N GLY A 112 -17.90 3.17 -13.90
CA GLY A 112 -18.00 4.28 -12.96
C GLY A 112 -19.34 4.30 -12.23
N PHE A 113 -19.85 5.46 -11.90
CA PHE A 113 -21.08 5.62 -11.11
C PHE A 113 -22.34 5.07 -11.80
N ASP A 114 -22.34 4.96 -13.12
CA ASP A 114 -23.46 4.37 -13.88
C ASP A 114 -23.55 2.85 -13.70
N ALA A 115 -22.43 2.21 -13.40
CA ALA A 115 -22.37 0.77 -13.18
C ALA A 115 -22.39 0.39 -11.71
N ASP A 116 -21.64 1.11 -10.85
CA ASP A 116 -21.51 0.80 -9.42
C ASP A 116 -21.19 2.07 -8.64
N THR A 117 -21.95 2.35 -7.60
CA THR A 117 -21.73 3.46 -6.69
C THR A 117 -20.73 3.07 -5.61
N GLY A 118 -19.44 3.15 -5.92
CA GLY A 118 -18.38 2.92 -4.95
C GLY A 118 -18.28 4.05 -3.94
N LEU A 119 -17.93 3.70 -2.70
CA LEU A 119 -17.64 4.65 -1.63
C LEU A 119 -16.20 4.53 -1.17
N THR A 120 -15.59 5.68 -0.81
CA THR A 120 -14.26 5.74 -0.22
C THR A 120 -14.20 4.94 1.09
N GLY A 121 -13.12 4.19 1.30
CA GLY A 121 -12.91 3.39 2.50
C GLY A 121 -13.63 2.04 2.52
N ARG A 122 -14.23 1.61 1.40
CA ARG A 122 -14.85 0.27 1.29
C ARG A 122 -13.94 -0.78 0.64
N LYS A 123 -12.68 -0.46 0.39
CA LYS A 123 -11.67 -1.34 -0.17
C LYS A 123 -10.37 -1.30 0.64
N LEU A 124 -10.47 -1.55 1.95
CA LEU A 124 -9.35 -1.42 2.91
C LEU A 124 -8.11 -2.21 2.48
N MET A 125 -8.29 -3.42 1.96
CA MET A 125 -7.17 -4.25 1.51
C MET A 125 -6.48 -3.64 0.29
N VAL A 126 -7.23 -3.05 -0.64
CA VAL A 126 -6.68 -2.35 -1.82
C VAL A 126 -5.96 -1.07 -1.39
N ASP A 127 -6.51 -0.34 -0.43
CA ASP A 127 -5.94 0.91 0.08
C ASP A 127 -4.62 0.69 0.83
N THR A 128 -4.40 -0.51 1.39
CA THR A 128 -3.29 -0.81 2.29
C THR A 128 -2.35 -1.89 1.75
N TYR A 129 -2.42 -3.12 2.26
CA TYR A 129 -1.43 -4.18 2.05
C TYR A 129 -1.92 -5.37 1.22
N GLY A 130 -3.11 -5.29 0.64
CA GLY A 130 -3.77 -6.45 0.09
C GLY A 130 -4.09 -7.45 1.21
N SER A 131 -4.02 -8.73 0.92
CA SER A 131 -4.25 -9.79 1.90
C SER A 131 -2.97 -10.29 2.60
N MET A 132 -1.86 -9.52 2.53
CA MET A 132 -0.56 -9.96 3.07
C MET A 132 -0.42 -9.72 4.57
N VAL A 133 -1.10 -8.72 5.12
CA VAL A 133 -0.90 -8.24 6.48
C VAL A 133 -2.27 -7.98 7.11
N PRO A 134 -2.44 -8.27 8.40
CA PRO A 134 -3.62 -7.88 9.15
C PRO A 134 -3.89 -6.37 9.08
N HIS A 135 -5.15 -6.01 9.15
CA HIS A 135 -5.61 -4.62 9.15
C HIS A 135 -6.57 -4.41 10.33
N GLY A 136 -6.43 -3.29 11.01
CA GLY A 136 -7.26 -2.95 12.18
C GLY A 136 -8.73 -2.65 11.88
N GLY A 137 -9.15 -2.66 10.61
CA GLY A 137 -10.54 -2.47 10.17
C GLY A 137 -10.95 -1.01 9.96
N GLY A 138 -10.13 -0.04 10.37
CA GLY A 138 -10.43 1.39 10.21
C GLY A 138 -10.16 1.90 8.80
N ALA A 139 -11.15 2.48 8.13
CA ALA A 139 -10.96 3.19 6.86
C ALA A 139 -10.17 4.48 7.07
N PHE A 140 -9.27 4.81 6.14
CA PHE A 140 -8.42 6.01 6.23
C PHE A 140 -9.05 7.22 5.55
N SER A 141 -9.37 7.09 4.27
CA SER A 141 -9.94 8.20 3.49
C SER A 141 -11.28 8.66 4.07
N GLY A 142 -11.51 9.96 4.03
CA GLY A 142 -12.68 10.60 4.66
C GLY A 142 -12.46 11.01 6.12
N LYS A 143 -11.39 10.54 6.78
CA LYS A 143 -11.01 10.93 8.15
C LYS A 143 -9.90 11.98 8.10
N ASP A 144 -9.95 12.93 9.04
CA ASP A 144 -8.86 13.88 9.27
C ASP A 144 -7.73 13.26 10.08
N CYS A 145 -6.65 14.01 10.30
CA CYS A 145 -5.45 13.52 10.97
C CYS A 145 -5.61 13.25 12.47
N SER A 146 -6.69 13.72 13.11
CA SER A 146 -6.99 13.46 14.52
C SER A 146 -7.52 12.03 14.76
N LYS A 147 -7.97 11.36 13.72
CA LYS A 147 -8.56 10.02 13.81
C LYS A 147 -7.45 8.95 13.77
N VAL A 148 -7.28 8.24 14.87
CA VAL A 148 -6.24 7.21 15.04
C VAL A 148 -6.36 6.06 14.04
N ASP A 149 -7.55 5.73 13.56
CA ASP A 149 -7.73 4.77 12.46
C ASP A 149 -6.83 5.09 11.26
N ARG A 150 -6.60 6.38 11.00
CA ARG A 150 -5.74 6.86 9.92
C ARG A 150 -4.35 7.17 10.42
N SER A 151 -4.21 8.05 11.40
CA SER A 151 -2.90 8.57 11.84
C SER A 151 -2.04 7.48 12.50
N ALA A 152 -2.61 6.63 13.34
CA ALA A 152 -1.85 5.55 13.98
C ALA A 152 -1.46 4.44 12.98
N ALA A 153 -2.27 4.15 11.96
CA ALA A 153 -1.88 3.24 10.90
C ALA A 153 -0.67 3.78 10.10
N TYR A 154 -0.62 5.09 9.86
CA TYR A 154 0.54 5.71 9.23
C TYR A 154 1.78 5.70 10.13
N MET A 155 1.60 5.91 11.44
CA MET A 155 2.69 5.80 12.42
C MET A 155 3.20 4.36 12.52
N ALA A 156 2.33 3.37 12.61
CA ALA A 156 2.71 1.96 12.62
C ALA A 156 3.52 1.59 11.36
N ARG A 157 3.13 2.10 10.18
CA ARG A 157 3.90 1.96 8.95
C ARG A 157 5.29 2.60 9.06
N TYR A 158 5.36 3.81 9.57
CA TYR A 158 6.61 4.53 9.75
C TYR A 158 7.58 3.81 10.69
N ILE A 159 7.08 3.33 11.84
CA ILE A 159 7.85 2.55 12.81
C ILE A 159 8.37 1.26 12.16
N ALA A 160 7.49 0.45 11.59
CA ALA A 160 7.86 -0.83 10.97
C ALA A 160 8.91 -0.66 9.87
N LYS A 161 8.83 0.41 9.07
CA LYS A 161 9.84 0.72 8.06
C LYS A 161 11.20 1.08 8.66
N ASN A 162 11.23 1.83 9.75
CA ASN A 162 12.48 2.18 10.41
C ASN A 162 13.13 0.96 11.07
N ILE A 163 12.34 0.05 11.68
CA ILE A 163 12.84 -1.22 12.24
C ILE A 163 13.52 -2.07 11.16
N VAL A 164 12.87 -2.23 10.00
CA VAL A 164 13.43 -3.00 8.89
C VAL A 164 14.64 -2.28 8.26
N ALA A 165 14.60 -0.96 8.12
CA ALA A 165 15.70 -0.17 7.58
C ALA A 165 16.93 -0.12 8.53
N ALA A 166 16.70 -0.25 9.84
CA ALA A 166 17.77 -0.42 10.85
C ALA A 166 18.38 -1.83 10.86
N GLU A 167 17.87 -2.72 9.99
CA GLU A 167 18.28 -4.13 9.89
C GLU A 167 17.99 -4.97 11.15
N PHE A 168 17.12 -4.51 12.03
CA PHE A 168 16.73 -5.25 13.23
C PHE A 168 15.86 -6.48 12.91
N ALA A 169 15.13 -6.45 11.80
CA ALA A 169 14.36 -7.56 11.26
C ALA A 169 14.27 -7.48 9.74
N SER A 170 14.00 -8.61 9.09
CA SER A 170 13.71 -8.63 7.64
C SER A 170 12.24 -8.32 7.34
N LYS A 171 11.37 -8.59 8.31
CA LYS A 171 9.92 -8.33 8.28
C LYS A 171 9.51 -7.75 9.62
N CYS A 172 8.54 -6.86 9.61
CA CYS A 172 8.03 -6.28 10.85
C CYS A 172 6.57 -5.86 10.68
N GLN A 173 5.75 -6.22 11.63
CA GLN A 173 4.40 -5.69 11.84
C GLN A 173 4.37 -4.93 13.15
N VAL A 174 3.73 -3.78 13.17
CA VAL A 174 3.50 -2.99 14.39
C VAL A 174 2.01 -2.81 14.58
N SER A 175 1.52 -3.13 15.77
CA SER A 175 0.12 -2.94 16.19
C SER A 175 0.06 -1.87 17.28
N LEU A 176 -0.78 -0.85 17.05
CA LEU A 176 -1.07 0.20 18.03
C LEU A 176 -2.55 0.16 18.36
N ALA A 177 -2.92 0.06 19.64
CA ALA A 177 -4.30 0.09 20.09
C ALA A 177 -4.56 1.31 20.98
N TYR A 178 -5.70 1.96 20.78
CA TYR A 178 -6.11 3.14 21.54
C TYR A 178 -7.49 2.95 22.16
N ALA A 179 -7.66 3.50 23.35
CA ALA A 179 -8.97 3.61 24.00
C ALA A 179 -9.50 5.03 23.83
N ILE A 180 -10.83 5.17 23.66
CA ILE A 180 -11.48 6.48 23.55
C ILE A 180 -11.24 7.27 24.84
N GLY A 181 -10.80 8.52 24.70
CA GLY A 181 -10.52 9.42 25.82
C GLY A 181 -9.14 9.23 26.46
N VAL A 182 -8.31 8.32 25.96
CA VAL A 182 -6.93 8.10 26.43
C VAL A 182 -5.97 8.42 25.30
N ALA A 183 -5.04 9.34 25.53
CA ALA A 183 -4.09 9.78 24.50
C ALA A 183 -3.00 8.74 24.24
N GLU A 184 -2.53 8.08 25.28
CA GLU A 184 -1.51 7.04 25.15
C GLU A 184 -2.10 5.76 24.56
N PRO A 185 -1.37 5.03 23.70
CA PRO A 185 -1.81 3.71 23.25
C PRO A 185 -1.91 2.75 24.45
N VAL A 186 -2.98 1.97 24.49
CA VAL A 186 -3.18 0.92 25.52
C VAL A 186 -2.40 -0.35 25.19
N MET A 187 -1.90 -0.48 23.96
CA MET A 187 -1.07 -1.59 23.53
C MET A 187 -0.15 -1.12 22.39
N ILE A 188 1.11 -1.53 22.48
CA ILE A 188 2.10 -1.48 21.41
C ILE A 188 2.64 -2.89 21.27
N GLU A 189 2.53 -3.46 20.09
CA GLU A 189 3.02 -4.80 19.80
C GLU A 189 3.85 -4.78 18.52
N VAL A 190 4.92 -5.55 18.54
CA VAL A 190 5.79 -5.78 17.39
C VAL A 190 5.81 -7.28 17.11
N ASP A 191 5.68 -7.65 15.85
CA ASP A 191 5.90 -9.03 15.38
C ASP A 191 6.89 -8.97 14.22
N THR A 192 8.04 -9.57 14.41
CA THR A 192 9.08 -9.72 13.38
C THR A 192 8.95 -11.01 12.59
N PHE A 193 7.93 -11.82 12.84
CA PHE A 193 7.73 -13.12 12.20
C PHE A 193 8.95 -14.05 12.32
N GLY A 194 9.63 -14.01 13.47
CA GLY A 194 10.86 -14.78 13.72
C GLY A 194 12.07 -14.32 12.92
N THR A 195 12.03 -13.12 12.30
CA THR A 195 13.16 -12.57 11.55
C THR A 195 13.97 -11.53 12.34
N GLY A 196 13.66 -11.36 13.63
CA GLY A 196 14.41 -10.48 14.53
C GLY A 196 15.88 -10.90 14.62
N LYS A 197 16.80 -9.92 14.64
CA LYS A 197 18.25 -10.17 14.58
C LYS A 197 19.00 -9.66 15.82
N VAL A 198 18.47 -8.65 16.50
CA VAL A 198 19.19 -7.90 17.53
C VAL A 198 18.61 -8.13 18.92
N CYS A 199 17.31 -8.09 19.05
CA CYS A 199 16.62 -8.32 20.32
C CYS A 199 15.23 -8.94 20.07
N ALA A 200 14.55 -9.34 21.14
CA ALA A 200 13.19 -9.88 21.08
C ALA A 200 12.17 -8.80 20.66
N ASP A 201 11.02 -9.21 20.15
CA ASP A 201 9.95 -8.33 19.70
C ASP A 201 9.44 -7.40 20.82
N ASP A 202 9.39 -7.88 22.07
CA ASP A 202 9.04 -7.07 23.24
C ASP A 202 10.04 -5.94 23.50
N CYS A 203 11.33 -6.17 23.25
CA CYS A 203 12.36 -5.15 23.36
C CYS A 203 12.16 -4.05 22.30
N LEU A 204 11.86 -4.45 21.06
CA LEU A 204 11.51 -3.50 19.99
C LEU A 204 10.26 -2.69 20.36
N ALA A 205 9.23 -3.36 20.92
CA ALA A 205 8.00 -2.70 21.34
C ALA A 205 8.26 -1.67 22.46
N ALA A 206 9.10 -1.99 23.44
CA ALA A 206 9.48 -1.09 24.52
C ALA A 206 10.29 0.13 24.06
N ALA A 207 11.08 0.01 23.00
CA ALA A 207 11.84 1.11 22.41
C ALA A 207 10.97 2.10 21.60
N ILE A 208 9.81 1.68 21.10
CA ILE A 208 8.96 2.53 20.26
C ILE A 208 8.61 3.86 20.94
N PRO A 209 8.08 3.93 22.16
CA PRO A 209 7.69 5.20 22.77
C PRO A 209 8.89 6.11 23.10
N LEU A 210 10.10 5.57 23.16
CA LEU A 210 11.34 6.33 23.38
C LEU A 210 11.79 7.07 22.11
N VAL A 211 11.50 6.53 20.93
CA VAL A 211 11.99 7.01 19.64
C VAL A 211 10.89 7.72 18.84
N PHE A 212 9.66 7.25 18.96
CA PHE A 212 8.51 7.71 18.18
C PHE A 212 7.44 8.30 19.08
N GLY A 213 6.90 9.44 18.67
CA GLY A 213 5.71 9.98 19.32
C GLY A 213 4.48 9.18 18.92
N VAL A 214 3.85 8.54 19.91
CA VAL A 214 2.72 7.62 19.67
C VAL A 214 1.37 8.15 20.12
N THR A 215 1.29 9.31 20.79
CA THR A 215 0.02 9.96 21.04
C THR A 215 -0.53 10.59 19.75
N PRO A 216 -1.86 10.78 19.59
CA PRO A 216 -2.42 11.36 18.38
C PRO A 216 -1.79 12.70 17.97
N VAL A 217 -1.51 13.57 18.94
CA VAL A 217 -0.86 14.89 18.69
C VAL A 217 0.58 14.69 18.20
N GLN A 218 1.37 13.87 18.88
CA GLN A 218 2.75 13.58 18.49
C GLN A 218 2.85 12.93 17.11
N ILE A 219 1.91 12.04 16.77
CA ILE A 219 1.81 11.44 15.43
C ILE A 219 1.57 12.52 14.37
N MET A 220 0.61 13.40 14.60
CA MET A 220 0.29 14.50 13.69
C MET A 220 1.49 15.41 13.44
N GLU A 221 2.25 15.74 14.49
CA GLU A 221 3.45 16.57 14.43
C GLU A 221 4.60 15.86 13.71
N SER A 222 4.95 14.64 14.14
CA SER A 222 6.07 13.85 13.61
C SER A 222 5.93 13.57 12.12
N LEU A 223 4.72 13.23 11.69
CA LEU A 223 4.41 12.94 10.29
C LEU A 223 3.89 14.19 9.54
N ARG A 224 3.76 15.33 10.22
CA ARG A 224 3.24 16.59 9.66
C ARG A 224 1.92 16.39 8.90
N LEU A 225 0.95 15.70 9.54
CA LEU A 225 -0.30 15.29 8.91
C LEU A 225 -1.33 16.41 8.73
N ASN A 226 -1.12 17.56 9.36
CA ASN A 226 -1.96 18.76 9.24
C ASN A 226 -1.79 19.53 7.91
N ARG A 227 -0.91 19.04 7.01
CA ARG A 227 -0.74 19.59 5.66
C ARG A 227 -1.75 19.00 4.68
N PRO A 228 -2.02 19.65 3.54
CA PRO A 228 -2.98 19.16 2.53
C PRO A 228 -2.40 18.00 1.68
N ILE A 229 -2.04 16.88 2.35
CA ILE A 229 -1.43 15.71 1.70
C ILE A 229 -2.43 14.59 1.40
N PHE A 230 -3.62 14.62 2.00
CA PHE A 230 -4.56 13.50 1.94
C PHE A 230 -5.27 13.33 0.60
N ARG A 231 -5.40 14.38 -0.21
CA ARG A 231 -5.95 14.25 -1.56
C ARG A 231 -5.18 13.22 -2.40
N GLN A 232 -3.87 13.17 -2.26
CA GLN A 232 -3.04 12.24 -3.01
C GLN A 232 -3.23 10.77 -2.58
N THR A 233 -3.71 10.52 -1.36
CA THR A 233 -3.96 9.17 -0.86
C THR A 233 -5.28 8.58 -1.33
N ALA A 234 -6.17 9.40 -1.92
CA ALA A 234 -7.50 8.94 -2.36
C ALA A 234 -7.46 7.96 -3.53
N VAL A 235 -6.31 7.81 -4.18
CA VAL A 235 -6.09 6.88 -5.30
C VAL A 235 -4.73 6.19 -5.18
N PHE A 236 -4.62 4.98 -5.71
CA PHE A 236 -3.38 4.20 -5.81
C PHE A 236 -2.77 3.80 -4.47
N GLY A 237 -3.59 3.62 -3.45
CA GLY A 237 -3.18 3.16 -2.12
C GLY A 237 -2.47 4.21 -1.27
N HIS A 238 -2.37 3.92 0.01
CA HIS A 238 -1.79 4.80 1.02
C HIS A 238 -0.32 4.52 1.30
N PHE A 239 0.20 3.35 0.93
CA PHE A 239 1.55 2.89 1.28
C PHE A 239 2.44 2.61 0.06
N GLY A 240 3.76 2.54 0.30
CA GLY A 240 4.75 2.25 -0.75
C GLY A 240 5.07 3.42 -1.69
N ARG A 241 4.72 4.64 -1.31
CA ARG A 241 4.89 5.86 -2.09
C ARG A 241 5.81 6.84 -1.36
N LYS A 242 7.02 7.03 -1.89
CA LYS A 242 8.11 7.80 -1.25
C LYS A 242 7.76 9.26 -0.92
N GLU A 243 6.76 9.82 -1.58
CA GLU A 243 6.28 11.18 -1.33
C GLU A 243 5.57 11.35 0.02
N PHE A 244 5.16 10.26 0.66
CA PHE A 244 4.46 10.32 1.94
C PHE A 244 5.41 10.26 3.14
N PRO A 245 5.15 11.06 4.20
CA PRO A 245 6.05 11.13 5.36
C PRO A 245 6.19 9.81 6.12
N TRP A 246 5.19 8.95 6.13
CA TRP A 246 5.24 7.63 6.77
C TRP A 246 6.06 6.58 6.02
N GLU A 247 6.60 6.93 4.86
CA GLU A 247 7.53 6.08 4.11
C GLU A 247 9.00 6.43 4.35
N ARG A 248 9.30 7.45 5.16
CA ARG A 248 10.67 7.83 5.51
C ARG A 248 11.33 6.82 6.46
N THR A 249 12.65 6.77 6.43
CA THR A 249 13.49 5.91 7.29
C THR A 249 14.53 6.75 8.04
N ASP A 250 14.12 7.93 8.48
CA ASP A 250 14.97 8.95 9.11
C ASP A 250 15.17 8.76 10.62
N LYS A 251 14.63 7.68 11.19
CA LYS A 251 14.78 7.31 12.61
C LYS A 251 15.74 6.14 12.85
N VAL A 252 16.41 5.66 11.81
CA VAL A 252 17.30 4.48 11.90
C VAL A 252 18.37 4.64 12.97
N LEU A 253 19.13 5.73 12.94
CA LEU A 253 20.22 5.97 13.91
C LEU A 253 19.68 6.11 15.34
N VAL A 254 18.61 6.89 15.54
CA VAL A 254 18.00 7.07 16.86
C VAL A 254 17.47 5.75 17.43
N LEU A 255 16.94 4.89 16.55
CA LEU A 255 16.45 3.57 16.95
C LEU A 255 17.61 2.63 17.30
N GLN A 256 18.72 2.71 16.58
CA GLN A 256 19.95 1.97 16.90
C GLN A 256 20.51 2.41 18.26
N ASP A 257 20.62 3.71 18.51
CA ASP A 257 21.11 4.24 19.79
C ASP A 257 20.20 3.87 20.98
N ALA A 258 18.92 3.65 20.75
CA ALA A 258 17.97 3.29 21.81
C ALA A 258 17.97 1.79 22.17
N ILE A 259 18.54 0.92 21.30
CA ILE A 259 18.46 -0.54 21.46
C ILE A 259 19.85 -1.17 21.64
N LEU A 260 20.89 -0.64 21.02
CA LEU A 260 22.28 -1.12 21.09
C LEU A 260 23.04 -0.45 22.20
#